data_ab9ed1c428e512fbd765a97a88a3f3e7
#
_entry.id   ab9ed1c428e512fbd765a97a88a3f3e7
#
_cell.length_a   1.000
_cell.length_b   1.000
_cell.length_c   1.000
_cell.angle_alpha   90.00
_cell.angle_beta   90.00
_cell.angle_gamma   90.00
#
_symmetry.space_group_name_H-M   'P 1'
#
loop_
_entity.id
_entity.type
_entity.pdbx_description
1 polymer ?
#
loop_
_entity_poly.entity_id
_entity_poly.type
_entity_poly.pdbx_seq_one_letter_code
_entity_poly.pdbx_strand_id
1 'polypeptide(L)'
;MRILLFTGKGGVGKTTVAAATAVRSAAAGHRTLVMSTDPAHSLADSFDIPLTSRAQELAPSLWAEQIDAQERLESNWRDIQEFVVAFLNWAGVDAIEAEELSVIPGLDEIFSLTDVKHHVDSGRYDLLVVDCAPTAETLRLLSLPEAMNWYIERIFPVERRVVKTIRPLLTKLTSMPIADDRIFAAVERLHRNLDGVRQLLTNDRMSSVRLVVNPEKMVIAEAKRTYTYLSLFGYRVDAVVVNRIIPDEVEDPYFGKWKDIQAEHLETVKESFQPVPILTARLFDREMVGLDLLAEMGEEVYGERDATDILHRDEPLRVRKRGTSYMLSLRLPFTEKAEIEVFRKADELFVRVGSYKRNLVLPQTLQRLEVKEASFVEDRLEIRFAREAGTPARTGTT
;
A
#
# COMPACT_ATOMS: atom_id res chain seq x y z
N MET A 1 4.98 15.35 -9.64
CA MET A 1 4.81 13.92 -9.89
C MET A 1 3.69 13.37 -9.04
N ARG A 2 2.83 12.52 -9.61
CA ARG A 2 1.71 11.85 -8.94
C ARG A 2 1.93 10.35 -8.96
N ILE A 3 1.39 9.65 -7.96
CA ILE A 3 1.33 8.19 -7.88
C ILE A 3 -0.12 7.81 -7.60
N LEU A 4 -0.72 7.03 -8.50
CA LEU A 4 -2.07 6.50 -8.37
C LEU A 4 -1.99 4.98 -8.25
N LEU A 5 -2.43 4.46 -7.11
CA LEU A 5 -2.52 3.02 -6.88
C LEU A 5 -3.96 2.57 -7.11
N PHE A 6 -4.13 1.51 -7.87
CA PHE A 6 -5.43 0.87 -8.08
C PHE A 6 -5.48 -0.44 -7.31
N THR A 7 -6.50 -0.60 -6.48
CA THR A 7 -6.71 -1.83 -5.71
C THR A 7 -8.20 -2.17 -5.63
N GLY A 8 -8.52 -3.38 -5.23
CA GLY A 8 -9.87 -3.92 -5.14
C GLY A 8 -9.85 -5.43 -5.27
N LYS A 9 -10.99 -6.08 -5.10
CA LYS A 9 -11.14 -7.53 -5.21
C LYS A 9 -10.66 -8.07 -6.56
N GLY A 10 -10.23 -9.33 -6.62
CA GLY A 10 -9.93 -10.00 -7.88
C GLY A 10 -11.13 -9.98 -8.84
N GLY A 11 -10.88 -9.72 -10.13
CA GLY A 11 -11.90 -9.76 -11.19
C GLY A 11 -12.78 -8.52 -11.32
N VAL A 12 -12.61 -7.46 -10.53
CA VAL A 12 -13.42 -6.23 -10.64
C VAL A 12 -13.02 -5.31 -11.80
N GLY A 13 -11.91 -5.60 -12.50
CA GLY A 13 -11.39 -4.80 -13.60
C GLY A 13 -10.39 -3.72 -13.19
N LYS A 14 -9.63 -3.94 -12.11
CA LYS A 14 -8.56 -3.02 -11.66
C LYS A 14 -7.60 -2.63 -12.77
N THR A 15 -7.01 -3.65 -13.42
CA THR A 15 -6.00 -3.49 -14.46
C THR A 15 -6.55 -2.67 -15.64
N THR A 16 -7.77 -2.95 -16.07
CA THR A 16 -8.43 -2.21 -17.17
C THR A 16 -8.66 -0.75 -16.78
N VAL A 17 -9.14 -0.48 -15.54
CA VAL A 17 -9.34 0.89 -15.06
C VAL A 17 -8.00 1.63 -14.88
N ALA A 18 -6.95 0.95 -14.39
CA ALA A 18 -5.61 1.51 -14.29
C ALA A 18 -5.03 1.85 -15.66
N ALA A 19 -5.11 0.93 -16.62
CA ALA A 19 -4.67 1.15 -18.01
C ALA A 19 -5.44 2.29 -18.67
N ALA A 20 -6.78 2.34 -18.54
CA ALA A 20 -7.61 3.42 -19.05
C ALA A 20 -7.25 4.78 -18.43
N THR A 21 -6.93 4.81 -17.12
CA THR A 21 -6.45 6.01 -16.44
C THR A 21 -5.13 6.49 -17.01
N ALA A 22 -4.20 5.56 -17.29
CA ALA A 22 -2.91 5.90 -17.86
C ALA A 22 -3.05 6.45 -19.29
N VAL A 23 -3.86 5.81 -20.13
CA VAL A 23 -4.15 6.28 -21.50
C VAL A 23 -4.76 7.69 -21.47
N ARG A 24 -5.76 7.92 -20.62
CA ARG A 24 -6.42 9.22 -20.46
C ARG A 24 -5.45 10.31 -20.01
N SER A 25 -4.56 9.99 -19.07
CA SER A 25 -3.57 10.94 -18.55
C SER A 25 -2.51 11.28 -19.60
N ALA A 26 -2.05 10.30 -20.37
CA ALA A 26 -1.10 10.51 -21.46
C ALA A 26 -1.72 11.37 -22.57
N ALA A 27 -2.99 11.13 -22.94
CA ALA A 27 -3.74 11.95 -23.89
C ALA A 27 -3.92 13.41 -23.41
N ALA A 28 -3.94 13.65 -22.10
CA ALA A 28 -3.94 14.99 -21.49
C ALA A 28 -2.54 15.64 -21.47
N GLY A 29 -1.49 14.96 -21.98
CA GLY A 29 -0.14 15.47 -22.09
C GLY A 29 0.77 15.16 -20.90
N HIS A 30 0.34 14.37 -19.92
CA HIS A 30 1.19 13.95 -18.81
C HIS A 30 2.08 12.78 -19.21
N ARG A 31 3.38 12.87 -18.93
CA ARG A 31 4.32 11.74 -19.12
C ARG A 31 3.95 10.64 -18.11
N THR A 32 3.24 9.62 -18.58
CA THR A 32 2.61 8.61 -17.74
C THR A 32 3.27 7.26 -17.91
N LEU A 33 3.65 6.64 -16.80
CA LEU A 33 4.03 5.23 -16.75
C LEU A 33 2.95 4.45 -16.01
N VAL A 34 2.45 3.39 -16.63
CA VAL A 34 1.64 2.37 -15.95
C VAL A 34 2.47 1.13 -15.70
N MET A 35 2.39 0.61 -14.49
CA MET A 35 3.12 -0.58 -14.06
C MET A 35 2.20 -1.52 -13.29
N SER A 36 2.36 -2.83 -13.51
CA SER A 36 1.62 -3.84 -12.76
C SER A 36 2.56 -4.61 -11.83
N THR A 37 2.12 -4.76 -10.59
CA THR A 37 2.75 -5.64 -9.60
C THR A 37 2.05 -7.00 -9.52
N ASP A 38 1.00 -7.21 -10.34
CA ASP A 38 0.27 -8.47 -10.43
C ASP A 38 1.02 -9.46 -11.32
N PRO A 39 1.41 -10.65 -10.79
CA PRO A 39 2.11 -11.66 -11.58
C PRO A 39 1.27 -12.27 -12.72
N ALA A 40 -0.03 -12.02 -12.76
CA ALA A 40 -0.94 -12.58 -13.77
C ALA A 40 -0.79 -11.97 -15.18
N HIS A 41 0.17 -11.05 -15.42
CA HIS A 41 0.44 -10.40 -16.71
C HIS A 41 -0.77 -9.69 -17.37
N SER A 42 -1.80 -9.40 -16.60
CA SER A 42 -3.07 -8.83 -17.07
C SER A 42 -2.94 -7.42 -17.67
N LEU A 43 -1.82 -6.71 -17.39
CA LEU A 43 -1.57 -5.41 -18.00
C LEU A 43 -1.18 -5.54 -19.48
N ALA A 44 -0.33 -6.51 -19.84
CA ALA A 44 0.00 -6.82 -21.22
C ALA A 44 -1.25 -7.20 -22.03
N ASP A 45 -2.13 -8.02 -21.44
CA ASP A 45 -3.40 -8.42 -22.05
C ASP A 45 -4.33 -7.20 -22.24
N SER A 46 -4.36 -6.26 -21.30
CA SER A 46 -5.20 -5.06 -21.43
C SER A 46 -4.78 -4.15 -22.57
N PHE A 47 -3.48 -4.09 -22.89
CA PHE A 47 -2.97 -3.32 -24.03
C PHE A 47 -2.92 -4.11 -25.33
N ASP A 48 -3.06 -5.43 -25.30
CA ASP A 48 -2.80 -6.35 -26.42
C ASP A 48 -1.38 -6.18 -26.99
N ILE A 49 -0.41 -5.91 -26.10
CA ILE A 49 0.99 -5.67 -26.42
C ILE A 49 1.86 -6.42 -25.42
N PRO A 50 2.83 -7.23 -25.86
CA PRO A 50 3.78 -7.85 -24.94
C PRO A 50 4.55 -6.80 -24.15
N LEU A 51 4.54 -6.90 -22.83
CA LEU A 51 5.28 -6.03 -21.94
C LEU A 51 6.49 -6.76 -21.35
N THR A 52 7.51 -5.99 -21.00
CA THR A 52 8.74 -6.48 -20.35
C THR A 52 8.92 -5.82 -18.99
N SER A 53 9.91 -6.28 -18.23
CA SER A 53 10.33 -5.67 -16.96
C SER A 53 11.07 -4.32 -17.14
N ARG A 54 11.00 -3.72 -18.32
CA ARG A 54 11.52 -2.38 -18.62
C ARG A 54 10.43 -1.54 -19.24
N ALA A 55 10.32 -0.30 -18.79
CA ALA A 55 9.36 0.64 -19.35
C ALA A 55 9.55 0.83 -20.86
N GLN A 56 8.54 0.48 -21.63
CA GLN A 56 8.48 0.66 -23.08
C GLN A 56 7.38 1.67 -23.43
N GLU A 57 7.64 2.50 -24.45
CA GLU A 57 6.68 3.49 -24.95
C GLU A 57 5.64 2.79 -25.82
N LEU A 58 4.35 2.95 -25.46
CA LEU A 58 3.22 2.39 -26.20
C LEU A 58 2.54 3.42 -27.10
N ALA A 59 2.56 4.68 -26.68
CA ALA A 59 2.00 5.83 -27.39
C ALA A 59 2.70 7.10 -26.91
N PRO A 60 2.52 8.24 -27.56
CA PRO A 60 3.10 9.52 -27.10
C PRO A 60 2.75 9.79 -25.63
N SER A 61 3.75 10.01 -24.80
CA SER A 61 3.65 10.24 -23.37
C SER A 61 3.09 9.07 -22.53
N LEU A 62 2.97 7.87 -23.11
CA LEU A 62 2.50 6.66 -22.42
C LEU A 62 3.57 5.57 -22.44
N TRP A 63 4.00 5.15 -21.27
CA TRP A 63 4.90 4.00 -21.07
C TRP A 63 4.19 2.95 -20.22
N ALA A 64 4.52 1.68 -20.47
CA ALA A 64 4.07 0.57 -19.63
C ALA A 64 5.22 -0.39 -19.34
N GLU A 65 5.15 -1.06 -18.19
CA GLU A 65 6.03 -2.16 -17.81
C GLU A 65 5.29 -3.21 -17.00
N GLN A 66 5.69 -4.46 -17.19
CA GLN A 66 5.24 -5.58 -16.39
C GLN A 66 6.40 -6.01 -15.49
N ILE A 67 6.27 -5.78 -14.19
CA ILE A 67 7.36 -6.10 -13.25
C ILE A 67 7.50 -7.60 -13.13
N ASP A 68 8.74 -8.09 -13.27
CA ASP A 68 9.08 -9.46 -12.91
C ASP A 68 9.38 -9.50 -11.41
N ALA A 69 8.36 -9.89 -10.65
CA ALA A 69 8.43 -9.96 -9.20
C ALA A 69 9.50 -10.96 -8.73
N GLN A 70 9.73 -12.05 -9.48
CA GLN A 70 10.75 -13.04 -9.15
C GLN A 70 12.16 -12.46 -9.36
N GLU A 71 12.42 -11.76 -10.47
CA GLU A 71 13.71 -11.09 -10.72
C GLU A 71 14.02 -10.09 -9.61
N ARG A 72 13.00 -9.32 -9.16
CA ARG A 72 13.15 -8.35 -8.07
C ARG A 72 13.38 -9.01 -6.71
N LEU A 73 12.69 -10.11 -6.44
CA LEU A 73 12.91 -10.90 -5.24
C LEU A 73 14.35 -11.41 -5.20
N GLU A 74 14.81 -12.07 -6.25
CA GLU A 74 16.16 -12.59 -6.33
C GLU A 74 17.22 -11.51 -6.12
N SER A 75 17.08 -10.35 -6.74
CA SER A 75 18.08 -9.28 -6.65
C SER A 75 18.15 -8.63 -5.25
N ASN A 76 17.06 -8.60 -4.50
CA ASN A 76 16.99 -7.93 -3.21
C ASN A 76 17.07 -8.87 -2.01
N TRP A 77 16.68 -10.15 -2.17
CA TRP A 77 16.52 -11.11 -1.09
C TRP A 77 17.59 -12.22 -1.08
N ARG A 78 18.27 -12.49 -2.20
CA ARG A 78 19.20 -13.63 -2.36
C ARG A 78 20.19 -13.77 -1.20
N ASP A 79 20.94 -12.72 -0.87
CA ASP A 79 21.95 -12.78 0.19
C ASP A 79 21.34 -13.20 1.54
N ILE A 80 20.15 -12.70 1.84
CA ILE A 80 19.42 -13.01 3.08
C ILE A 80 18.90 -14.43 3.03
N GLN A 81 18.32 -14.86 1.92
CA GLN A 81 17.78 -16.21 1.71
C GLN A 81 18.88 -17.26 1.84
N GLU A 82 20.01 -17.08 1.16
CA GLU A 82 21.15 -17.99 1.26
C GLU A 82 21.63 -18.16 2.71
N PHE A 83 21.66 -17.07 3.47
CA PHE A 83 22.00 -17.14 4.89
C PHE A 83 20.96 -17.88 5.71
N VAL A 84 19.66 -17.64 5.49
CA VAL A 84 18.56 -18.33 6.21
C VAL A 84 18.58 -19.82 5.90
N VAL A 85 18.72 -20.19 4.63
CA VAL A 85 18.82 -21.62 4.21
C VAL A 85 20.03 -22.29 4.84
N ALA A 86 21.20 -21.64 4.81
CA ALA A 86 22.40 -22.19 5.44
C ALA A 86 22.22 -22.39 6.96
N PHE A 87 21.54 -21.44 7.63
CA PHE A 87 21.24 -21.55 9.06
C PHE A 87 20.26 -22.68 9.38
N LEU A 88 19.19 -22.81 8.59
CA LEU A 88 18.20 -23.88 8.75
C LEU A 88 18.82 -25.26 8.50
N ASN A 89 19.65 -25.41 7.46
CA ASN A 89 20.37 -26.64 7.19
C ASN A 89 21.33 -27.02 8.35
N TRP A 90 22.02 -26.02 8.92
CA TRP A 90 22.86 -26.26 10.10
C TRP A 90 22.02 -26.68 11.32
N ALA A 91 20.80 -26.14 11.47
CA ALA A 91 19.87 -26.54 12.53
C ALA A 91 19.22 -27.89 12.32
N GLY A 92 19.53 -28.61 11.20
CA GLY A 92 19.07 -29.96 10.91
C GLY A 92 17.79 -30.02 10.08
N VAL A 93 17.36 -28.91 9.48
CA VAL A 93 16.25 -28.87 8.51
C VAL A 93 16.76 -29.38 7.17
N ASP A 94 15.97 -30.22 6.48
CA ASP A 94 16.29 -30.68 5.14
C ASP A 94 16.43 -29.53 4.13
N ALA A 95 17.27 -29.67 3.12
CA ALA A 95 17.57 -28.60 2.17
C ALA A 95 16.31 -28.11 1.44
N ILE A 96 15.40 -28.99 1.06
CA ILE A 96 14.15 -28.62 0.36
C ILE A 96 13.24 -27.87 1.33
N GLU A 97 13.05 -28.37 2.54
CA GLU A 97 12.25 -27.71 3.57
C GLU A 97 12.85 -26.34 3.96
N ALA A 98 14.18 -26.23 4.00
CA ALA A 98 14.86 -24.97 4.30
C ALA A 98 14.62 -23.91 3.20
N GLU A 99 14.64 -24.31 1.93
CA GLU A 99 14.29 -23.44 0.81
C GLU A 99 12.81 -22.98 0.90
N GLU A 100 11.87 -23.91 1.13
CA GLU A 100 10.46 -23.58 1.28
C GLU A 100 10.20 -22.63 2.46
N LEU A 101 10.83 -22.87 3.62
CA LEU A 101 10.71 -22.02 4.81
C LEU A 101 11.37 -20.64 4.64
N SER A 102 12.29 -20.49 3.68
CA SER A 102 12.92 -19.21 3.37
C SER A 102 12.07 -18.30 2.48
N VAL A 103 10.99 -18.83 1.90
CA VAL A 103 10.04 -18.06 1.08
C VAL A 103 9.04 -17.36 1.99
N ILE A 104 9.02 -16.04 1.95
CA ILE A 104 8.01 -15.22 2.65
C ILE A 104 6.95 -14.84 1.62
N PRO A 105 5.70 -15.32 1.76
CA PRO A 105 4.64 -15.00 0.81
C PRO A 105 4.42 -13.49 0.70
N GLY A 106 4.31 -12.96 -0.52
CA GLY A 106 4.04 -11.55 -0.81
C GLY A 106 5.29 -10.63 -0.78
N LEU A 107 6.50 -11.15 -0.51
CA LEU A 107 7.72 -10.35 -0.66
C LEU A 107 7.97 -9.94 -2.11
N ASP A 108 7.62 -10.77 -3.06
CA ASP A 108 7.67 -10.52 -4.48
C ASP A 108 6.86 -9.26 -4.87
N GLU A 109 5.63 -9.14 -4.36
CA GLU A 109 4.79 -7.96 -4.57
C GLU A 109 5.43 -6.69 -3.95
N ILE A 110 6.04 -6.82 -2.78
CA ILE A 110 6.72 -5.69 -2.13
C ILE A 110 7.94 -5.25 -2.92
N PHE A 111 8.75 -6.19 -3.39
CA PHE A 111 9.92 -5.84 -4.18
C PHE A 111 9.52 -5.20 -5.50
N SER A 112 8.38 -5.59 -6.08
CA SER A 112 7.79 -4.92 -7.22
C SER A 112 7.48 -3.44 -6.92
N LEU A 113 7.06 -3.11 -5.71
CA LEU A 113 6.84 -1.73 -5.31
C LEU A 113 8.15 -0.92 -5.15
N THR A 114 9.32 -1.56 -5.04
CA THR A 114 10.58 -0.80 -5.00
C THR A 114 10.88 -0.09 -6.32
N ASP A 115 10.33 -0.58 -7.44
CA ASP A 115 10.45 0.08 -8.74
C ASP A 115 9.71 1.42 -8.79
N VAL A 116 8.63 1.57 -8.02
CA VAL A 116 7.95 2.87 -7.84
C VAL A 116 8.96 3.92 -7.37
N LYS A 117 9.80 3.59 -6.38
CA LYS A 117 10.83 4.51 -5.90
C LYS A 117 11.88 4.82 -6.97
N HIS A 118 12.30 3.81 -7.73
CA HIS A 118 13.25 4.00 -8.83
C HIS A 118 12.72 4.98 -9.87
N HIS A 119 11.45 4.84 -10.29
CA HIS A 119 10.82 5.74 -11.25
C HIS A 119 10.60 7.14 -10.71
N VAL A 120 10.26 7.29 -9.42
CA VAL A 120 10.17 8.59 -8.75
C VAL A 120 11.53 9.29 -8.77
N ASP A 121 12.58 8.59 -8.37
CA ASP A 121 13.95 9.14 -8.31
C ASP A 121 14.48 9.51 -9.72
N SER A 122 14.02 8.84 -10.78
CA SER A 122 14.40 9.13 -12.16
C SER A 122 13.89 10.48 -12.68
N GLY A 123 12.78 10.99 -12.15
CA GLY A 123 12.14 12.25 -12.59
C GLY A 123 11.63 12.24 -14.04
N ARG A 124 11.54 11.06 -14.67
CA ARG A 124 11.15 10.95 -16.10
C ARG A 124 9.66 11.14 -16.34
N TYR A 125 8.83 10.80 -15.36
CA TYR A 125 7.38 10.74 -15.47
C TYR A 125 6.71 11.81 -14.60
N ASP A 126 5.54 12.25 -15.01
CA ASP A 126 4.69 13.17 -14.26
C ASP A 126 3.66 12.37 -13.43
N LEU A 127 3.28 11.19 -13.93
CA LEU A 127 2.35 10.26 -13.29
C LEU A 127 2.89 8.83 -13.33
N LEU A 128 2.79 8.15 -12.19
CA LEU A 128 2.88 6.69 -12.09
C LEU A 128 1.49 6.13 -11.77
N VAL A 129 1.01 5.23 -12.59
CA VAL A 129 -0.19 4.42 -12.34
C VAL A 129 0.26 3.03 -11.96
N VAL A 130 -0.11 2.57 -10.76
CA VAL A 130 0.31 1.27 -10.23
C VAL A 130 -0.92 0.39 -10.10
N ASP A 131 -0.99 -0.64 -10.93
CA ASP A 131 -1.97 -1.71 -10.81
C ASP A 131 -1.47 -2.69 -9.74
N CYS A 132 -2.10 -2.65 -8.56
CA CYS A 132 -1.68 -3.44 -7.41
C CYS A 132 -2.41 -4.77 -7.35
N ALA A 133 -1.69 -5.84 -7.03
CA ALA A 133 -2.31 -7.10 -6.66
C ALA A 133 -3.32 -6.91 -5.50
N PRO A 134 -4.37 -7.71 -5.44
CA PRO A 134 -5.59 -7.36 -4.71
C PRO A 134 -5.57 -7.58 -3.21
N THR A 135 -4.45 -7.90 -2.55
CA THR A 135 -4.53 -8.55 -1.26
C THR A 135 -4.30 -7.65 -0.04
N ALA A 136 -5.06 -7.93 1.03
CA ALA A 136 -4.78 -7.48 2.38
C ALA A 136 -3.34 -7.86 2.84
N GLU A 137 -2.72 -8.84 2.21
CA GLU A 137 -1.34 -9.26 2.43
C GLU A 137 -0.35 -8.22 1.96
N THR A 138 -0.51 -7.66 0.77
CA THR A 138 0.32 -6.55 0.26
C THR A 138 0.28 -5.35 1.23
N LEU A 139 -0.91 -5.01 1.74
CA LEU A 139 -1.07 -3.94 2.73
C LEU A 139 -0.39 -4.26 4.06
N ARG A 140 -0.47 -5.50 4.50
CA ARG A 140 0.20 -5.98 5.72
C ARG A 140 1.71 -5.89 5.58
N LEU A 141 2.23 -6.22 4.43
CA LEU A 141 3.66 -6.20 4.17
C LEU A 141 4.22 -4.78 4.05
N LEU A 142 3.42 -3.80 3.62
CA LEU A 142 3.79 -2.39 3.67
C LEU A 142 3.95 -1.86 5.12
N SER A 143 3.54 -2.63 6.12
CA SER A 143 3.83 -2.34 7.53
C SER A 143 5.13 -2.97 8.05
N LEU A 144 5.79 -3.84 7.27
CA LEU A 144 7.06 -4.45 7.66
C LEU A 144 8.14 -3.45 8.07
N PRO A 145 8.36 -2.33 7.34
CA PRO A 145 9.35 -1.35 7.76
C PRO A 145 9.09 -0.81 9.16
N GLU A 146 7.82 -0.55 9.52
CA GLU A 146 7.48 -0.08 10.88
C GLU A 146 7.80 -1.14 11.94
N ALA A 147 7.48 -2.40 11.67
CA ALA A 147 7.79 -3.51 12.58
C ALA A 147 9.31 -3.76 12.70
N MET A 148 10.05 -3.59 11.62
CA MET A 148 11.50 -3.78 11.57
C MET A 148 12.28 -2.59 12.14
N ASN A 149 11.74 -1.38 12.14
CA ASN A 149 12.44 -0.17 12.61
C ASN A 149 13.02 -0.35 14.02
N TRP A 150 12.20 -0.86 14.95
CA TRP A 150 12.66 -1.08 16.31
C TRP A 150 13.85 -2.05 16.39
N TYR A 151 13.78 -3.15 15.62
CA TYR A 151 14.86 -4.14 15.57
C TYR A 151 16.12 -3.54 14.94
N ILE A 152 15.99 -2.88 13.81
CA ILE A 152 17.12 -2.31 13.06
C ILE A 152 17.78 -1.15 13.82
N GLU A 153 17.00 -0.31 14.49
CA GLU A 153 17.56 0.82 15.23
C GLU A 153 18.18 0.44 16.57
N ARG A 154 17.62 -0.56 17.26
CA ARG A 154 18.03 -0.86 18.65
C ARG A 154 18.80 -2.14 18.84
N ILE A 155 18.41 -3.22 18.17
CA ILE A 155 19.03 -4.54 18.36
C ILE A 155 20.17 -4.74 17.36
N PHE A 156 19.93 -4.45 16.11
CA PHE A 156 20.84 -4.70 15.01
C PHE A 156 22.25 -4.10 15.18
N PRO A 157 22.45 -2.84 15.64
CA PRO A 157 23.78 -2.30 15.89
C PRO A 157 24.53 -3.02 17.00
N VAL A 158 23.80 -3.54 18.00
CA VAL A 158 24.38 -4.30 19.12
C VAL A 158 24.80 -5.69 18.64
N GLU A 159 23.90 -6.39 17.94
CA GLU A 159 24.19 -7.71 17.36
C GLU A 159 25.38 -7.64 16.40
N ARG A 160 25.42 -6.67 15.51
CA ARG A 160 26.54 -6.47 14.57
C ARG A 160 27.87 -6.29 15.30
N ARG A 161 27.92 -5.55 16.40
CA ARG A 161 29.14 -5.37 17.21
C ARG A 161 29.55 -6.68 17.90
N VAL A 162 28.59 -7.37 18.51
CA VAL A 162 28.81 -8.63 19.21
C VAL A 162 29.29 -9.70 18.23
N VAL A 163 28.58 -9.87 17.11
CA VAL A 163 28.97 -10.82 16.07
C VAL A 163 30.36 -10.52 15.56
N LYS A 164 30.70 -9.26 15.27
CA LYS A 164 32.02 -8.85 14.79
C LYS A 164 33.15 -9.19 15.76
N THR A 165 32.87 -9.10 17.07
CA THR A 165 33.85 -9.40 18.12
C THR A 165 34.02 -10.90 18.38
N ILE A 166 32.93 -11.66 18.35
CA ILE A 166 32.90 -13.08 18.74
C ILE A 166 33.12 -14.00 17.54
N ARG A 167 32.83 -13.56 16.30
CA ARG A 167 32.93 -14.33 15.07
C ARG A 167 34.27 -15.07 14.91
N PRO A 168 35.46 -14.45 15.13
CA PRO A 168 36.73 -15.17 14.97
C PRO A 168 36.90 -16.35 15.92
N LEU A 169 36.18 -16.32 17.04
CA LEU A 169 36.17 -17.39 18.05
C LEU A 169 35.16 -18.48 17.69
N LEU A 170 33.95 -18.07 17.32
CA LEU A 170 32.85 -18.99 16.98
C LEU A 170 33.12 -19.77 15.70
N THR A 171 33.68 -19.15 14.66
CA THR A 171 34.01 -19.86 13.39
C THR A 171 35.08 -20.93 13.57
N LYS A 172 35.88 -20.88 14.65
CA LYS A 172 36.84 -21.93 15.00
C LYS A 172 36.25 -23.06 15.85
N LEU A 173 35.14 -22.78 16.55
CA LEU A 173 34.53 -23.71 17.52
C LEU A 173 33.25 -24.37 17.02
N THR A 174 32.57 -23.80 16.04
CA THR A 174 31.30 -24.31 15.53
C THR A 174 31.21 -24.15 14.02
N SER A 175 30.46 -25.08 13.35
CA SER A 175 30.10 -24.95 11.94
C SER A 175 28.85 -24.08 11.69
N MET A 176 28.36 -23.41 12.72
CA MET A 176 27.17 -22.54 12.65
C MET A 176 27.39 -21.38 11.67
N PRO A 177 26.51 -21.17 10.70
CA PRO A 177 26.55 -19.99 9.86
C PRO A 177 26.36 -18.71 10.69
N ILE A 178 27.29 -17.77 10.55
CA ILE A 178 27.25 -16.50 11.28
C ILE A 178 27.09 -15.38 10.26
N ALA A 179 26.08 -14.53 10.44
CA ALA A 179 25.85 -13.39 9.57
C ALA A 179 27.12 -12.54 9.42
N ASP A 180 27.47 -12.23 8.21
CA ASP A 180 28.61 -11.39 7.86
C ASP A 180 28.16 -9.95 7.52
N ASP A 181 29.14 -9.06 7.27
CA ASP A 181 28.86 -7.67 6.92
C ASP A 181 28.00 -7.55 5.64
N ARG A 182 28.00 -8.55 4.74
CA ARG A 182 27.17 -8.56 3.52
C ARG A 182 25.70 -8.77 3.87
N ILE A 183 25.41 -9.72 4.75
CA ILE A 183 24.04 -9.99 5.23
C ILE A 183 23.49 -8.77 5.97
N PHE A 184 24.27 -8.19 6.87
CA PHE A 184 23.89 -6.96 7.56
C PHE A 184 23.60 -5.81 6.59
N ALA A 185 24.46 -5.62 5.58
CA ALA A 185 24.25 -4.60 4.55
C ALA A 185 23.02 -4.89 3.67
N ALA A 186 22.72 -6.16 3.37
CA ALA A 186 21.53 -6.56 2.62
C ALA A 186 20.25 -6.23 3.39
N VAL A 187 20.19 -6.57 4.69
CA VAL A 187 19.05 -6.22 5.56
C VAL A 187 18.86 -4.70 5.67
N GLU A 188 19.94 -3.93 5.83
CA GLU A 188 19.87 -2.46 5.85
C GLU A 188 19.39 -1.88 4.51
N ARG A 189 19.84 -2.43 3.37
CA ARG A 189 19.35 -2.01 2.04
C ARG A 189 17.87 -2.29 1.88
N LEU A 190 17.45 -3.51 2.22
CA LEU A 190 16.05 -3.91 2.18
C LEU A 190 15.18 -2.95 2.98
N HIS A 191 15.55 -2.73 4.25
CA HIS A 191 14.81 -1.83 5.12
C HIS A 191 14.72 -0.41 4.54
N ARG A 192 15.83 0.18 4.06
CA ARG A 192 15.81 1.51 3.45
C ARG A 192 14.94 1.59 2.20
N ASN A 193 14.93 0.54 1.37
CA ASN A 193 14.10 0.49 0.18
C ASN A 193 12.62 0.47 0.56
N LEU A 194 12.24 -0.42 1.47
CA LEU A 194 10.85 -0.56 1.94
C LEU A 194 10.35 0.70 2.65
N ASP A 195 11.17 1.31 3.52
CA ASP A 195 10.80 2.55 4.20
C ASP A 195 10.66 3.71 3.20
N GLY A 196 11.55 3.79 2.20
CA GLY A 196 11.45 4.76 1.12
C GLY A 196 10.16 4.62 0.30
N VAL A 197 9.78 3.39 -0.06
CA VAL A 197 8.50 3.11 -0.74
C VAL A 197 7.33 3.54 0.14
N ARG A 198 7.32 3.14 1.41
CA ARG A 198 6.27 3.51 2.35
C ARG A 198 6.11 5.03 2.46
N GLN A 199 7.21 5.77 2.61
CA GLN A 199 7.19 7.23 2.68
C GLN A 199 6.59 7.86 1.42
N LEU A 200 6.89 7.33 0.25
CA LEU A 200 6.31 7.80 -1.02
C LEU A 200 4.81 7.51 -1.08
N LEU A 201 4.40 6.28 -0.78
CA LEU A 201 3.01 5.85 -0.90
C LEU A 201 2.08 6.45 0.17
N THR A 202 2.62 6.86 1.32
CA THR A 202 1.87 7.58 2.36
C THR A 202 1.98 9.10 2.25
N ASN A 203 2.74 9.62 1.26
CA ASN A 203 2.83 11.05 1.02
C ASN A 203 1.52 11.58 0.41
N ASP A 204 0.77 12.31 1.18
CA ASP A 204 -0.56 12.82 0.85
C ASP A 204 -0.60 13.87 -0.29
N ARG A 205 0.56 14.40 -0.69
CA ARG A 205 0.68 15.33 -1.83
C ARG A 205 1.00 14.61 -3.14
N MET A 206 1.57 13.41 -3.04
CA MET A 206 2.02 12.65 -4.21
C MET A 206 1.14 11.46 -4.51
N SER A 207 0.71 10.74 -3.48
CA SER A 207 0.11 9.42 -3.63
C SER A 207 -1.35 9.39 -3.19
N SER A 208 -2.15 8.64 -3.91
CA SER A 208 -3.49 8.24 -3.50
C SER A 208 -3.87 6.88 -4.06
N VAL A 209 -4.88 6.28 -3.46
CA VAL A 209 -5.44 4.98 -3.85
C VAL A 209 -6.83 5.18 -4.44
N ARG A 210 -7.13 4.51 -5.54
CA ARG A 210 -8.45 4.38 -6.13
C ARG A 210 -8.94 2.96 -5.95
N LEU A 211 -10.06 2.81 -5.26
CA LEU A 211 -10.70 1.51 -5.03
C LEU A 211 -11.59 1.18 -6.22
N VAL A 212 -11.33 0.04 -6.87
CA VAL A 212 -12.20 -0.46 -7.95
C VAL A 212 -13.13 -1.51 -7.37
N VAL A 213 -14.43 -1.35 -7.62
CA VAL A 213 -15.49 -2.22 -7.12
C VAL A 213 -16.50 -2.51 -8.23
N ASN A 214 -17.19 -3.63 -8.11
CA ASN A 214 -18.44 -3.87 -8.86
C ASN A 214 -19.61 -3.65 -7.90
N PRO A 215 -20.81 -3.31 -8.40
CA PRO A 215 -22.00 -3.14 -7.57
C PRO A 215 -22.55 -4.48 -7.09
N GLU A 216 -21.78 -5.17 -6.25
CA GLU A 216 -22.05 -6.47 -5.67
C GLU A 216 -21.80 -6.46 -4.17
N LYS A 217 -22.71 -7.06 -3.38
CA LYS A 217 -22.68 -7.05 -1.92
C LYS A 217 -21.32 -7.48 -1.33
N MET A 218 -20.76 -8.58 -1.82
CA MET A 218 -19.48 -9.11 -1.29
C MET A 218 -18.29 -8.23 -1.66
N VAL A 219 -18.30 -7.66 -2.86
CA VAL A 219 -17.25 -6.75 -3.35
C VAL A 219 -17.25 -5.46 -2.52
N ILE A 220 -18.43 -4.88 -2.28
CA ILE A 220 -18.60 -3.67 -1.46
C ILE A 220 -18.13 -3.92 -0.03
N ALA A 221 -18.51 -5.05 0.57
CA ALA A 221 -18.06 -5.40 1.93
C ALA A 221 -16.54 -5.53 2.03
N GLU A 222 -15.89 -6.09 1.01
CA GLU A 222 -14.43 -6.19 0.94
C GLU A 222 -13.77 -4.82 0.73
N ALA A 223 -14.35 -3.98 -0.14
CA ALA A 223 -13.87 -2.62 -0.34
C ALA A 223 -13.94 -1.76 0.93
N LYS A 224 -14.99 -1.90 1.74
CA LYS A 224 -15.10 -1.25 3.06
C LYS A 224 -13.96 -1.66 3.97
N ARG A 225 -13.69 -2.97 4.10
CA ARG A 225 -12.55 -3.47 4.88
C ARG A 225 -11.21 -2.94 4.35
N THR A 226 -11.02 -3.01 3.04
CA THR A 226 -9.81 -2.49 2.38
C THR A 226 -9.61 -1.01 2.67
N TYR A 227 -10.67 -0.20 2.62
CA TYR A 227 -10.57 1.22 2.95
C TYR A 227 -10.18 1.46 4.41
N THR A 228 -10.76 0.71 5.35
CA THR A 228 -10.37 0.76 6.76
C THR A 228 -8.87 0.49 6.93
N TYR A 229 -8.35 -0.53 6.26
CA TYR A 229 -6.94 -0.92 6.36
C TYR A 229 -6.01 0.09 5.71
N LEU A 230 -6.36 0.58 4.52
CA LEU A 230 -5.61 1.67 3.87
C LEU A 230 -5.50 2.88 4.80
N SER A 231 -6.63 3.28 5.40
CA SER A 231 -6.66 4.38 6.37
C SER A 231 -5.83 4.08 7.62
N LEU A 232 -5.93 2.86 8.17
CA LEU A 232 -5.14 2.42 9.32
C LEU A 232 -3.63 2.57 9.05
N PHE A 233 -3.16 2.24 7.84
CA PHE A 233 -1.75 2.35 7.46
C PHE A 233 -1.36 3.72 6.87
N GLY A 234 -2.27 4.67 6.81
CA GLY A 234 -1.99 6.04 6.39
C GLY A 234 -2.08 6.28 4.88
N TYR A 235 -2.61 5.32 4.12
CA TYR A 235 -2.84 5.49 2.69
C TYR A 235 -4.14 6.26 2.45
N ARG A 236 -4.09 7.25 1.57
CA ARG A 236 -5.26 8.04 1.20
C ARG A 236 -6.04 7.37 0.08
N VAL A 237 -7.33 7.17 0.30
CA VAL A 237 -8.27 6.84 -0.77
C VAL A 237 -8.87 8.13 -1.31
N ASP A 238 -8.72 8.42 -2.60
CA ASP A 238 -9.21 9.64 -3.21
C ASP A 238 -10.40 9.45 -4.18
N ALA A 239 -10.69 8.20 -4.60
CA ALA A 239 -11.90 7.86 -5.34
C ALA A 239 -12.26 6.38 -5.17
N VAL A 240 -13.53 6.08 -5.39
CA VAL A 240 -14.04 4.73 -5.62
C VAL A 240 -14.56 4.67 -7.05
N VAL A 241 -14.08 3.70 -7.83
CA VAL A 241 -14.54 3.46 -9.21
C VAL A 241 -15.48 2.27 -9.20
N VAL A 242 -16.76 2.52 -9.43
CA VAL A 242 -17.78 1.45 -9.58
C VAL A 242 -17.83 1.03 -11.04
N ASN A 243 -17.30 -0.14 -11.32
CA ASN A 243 -17.15 -0.69 -12.66
C ASN A 243 -18.28 -1.68 -12.98
N ARG A 244 -18.53 -1.91 -14.26
CA ARG A 244 -19.50 -2.88 -14.81
C ARG A 244 -20.94 -2.61 -14.39
N ILE A 245 -21.36 -1.35 -14.45
CA ILE A 245 -22.77 -0.97 -14.27
C ILE A 245 -23.52 -1.32 -15.55
N ILE A 246 -24.58 -2.11 -15.44
CA ILE A 246 -25.40 -2.49 -16.60
C ILE A 246 -26.07 -1.23 -17.15
N PRO A 247 -25.87 -0.91 -18.46
CA PRO A 247 -26.45 0.27 -19.08
C PRO A 247 -27.98 0.22 -19.08
N ASP A 248 -28.62 1.41 -19.06
CA ASP A 248 -30.08 1.53 -19.10
C ASP A 248 -30.70 1.04 -20.42
N GLU A 249 -29.93 1.09 -21.47
CA GLU A 249 -30.30 0.63 -22.83
C GLU A 249 -30.45 -0.89 -22.93
N VAL A 250 -29.97 -1.67 -21.97
CA VAL A 250 -30.16 -3.12 -21.94
C VAL A 250 -31.57 -3.42 -21.46
N GLU A 251 -32.47 -3.68 -22.38
CA GLU A 251 -33.91 -3.89 -22.09
C GLU A 251 -34.31 -5.35 -21.83
N ASP A 252 -33.37 -6.31 -21.92
CA ASP A 252 -33.64 -7.72 -21.68
C ASP A 252 -34.18 -7.95 -20.26
N PRO A 253 -35.34 -8.62 -20.10
CA PRO A 253 -35.99 -8.85 -18.81
C PRO A 253 -35.11 -9.62 -17.78
N TYR A 254 -34.18 -10.44 -18.27
CA TYR A 254 -33.22 -11.13 -17.42
C TYR A 254 -32.36 -10.14 -16.65
N PHE A 255 -31.92 -9.06 -17.29
CA PHE A 255 -31.09 -8.02 -16.66
C PHE A 255 -31.90 -7.02 -15.84
N GLY A 256 -33.22 -6.96 -15.94
CA GLY A 256 -34.04 -6.03 -15.17
C GLY A 256 -33.83 -6.15 -13.67
N LYS A 257 -33.87 -7.38 -13.13
CA LYS A 257 -33.60 -7.64 -11.70
C LYS A 257 -32.17 -7.28 -11.30
N TRP A 258 -31.19 -7.49 -12.19
CA TRP A 258 -29.81 -7.14 -11.92
C TRP A 258 -29.61 -5.63 -11.86
N LYS A 259 -30.31 -4.86 -12.71
CA LYS A 259 -30.27 -3.39 -12.66
C LYS A 259 -30.83 -2.86 -11.35
N ASP A 260 -31.97 -3.41 -10.88
CA ASP A 260 -32.53 -3.04 -9.58
C ASP A 260 -31.56 -3.30 -8.43
N ILE A 261 -30.93 -4.49 -8.42
CA ILE A 261 -29.91 -4.86 -7.42
C ILE A 261 -28.70 -3.94 -7.51
N GLN A 262 -28.21 -3.65 -8.72
CA GLN A 262 -27.07 -2.76 -8.90
C GLN A 262 -27.39 -1.33 -8.49
N ALA A 263 -28.60 -0.83 -8.74
CA ALA A 263 -29.04 0.49 -8.31
C ALA A 263 -29.02 0.62 -6.76
N GLU A 264 -29.57 -0.38 -6.05
CA GLU A 264 -29.50 -0.44 -4.58
C GLU A 264 -28.06 -0.47 -4.06
N HIS A 265 -27.22 -1.28 -4.71
CA HIS A 265 -25.81 -1.37 -4.32
C HIS A 265 -25.02 -0.09 -4.65
N LEU A 266 -25.34 0.60 -5.74
CA LEU A 266 -24.74 1.87 -6.09
C LEU A 266 -25.06 2.96 -5.06
N GLU A 267 -26.33 3.04 -4.60
CA GLU A 267 -26.71 3.92 -3.50
C GLU A 267 -25.95 3.55 -2.20
N THR A 268 -25.87 2.25 -1.88
CA THR A 268 -25.07 1.78 -0.74
C THR A 268 -23.61 2.22 -0.82
N VAL A 269 -23.01 2.19 -2.01
CA VAL A 269 -21.63 2.67 -2.24
C VAL A 269 -21.57 4.19 -2.01
N LYS A 270 -22.48 4.96 -2.62
CA LYS A 270 -22.53 6.42 -2.48
C LYS A 270 -22.63 6.84 -1.01
N GLU A 271 -23.59 6.27 -0.27
CA GLU A 271 -23.79 6.58 1.14
C GLU A 271 -22.60 6.18 2.02
N SER A 272 -22.04 4.99 1.75
CA SER A 272 -20.97 4.44 2.60
C SER A 272 -19.64 5.16 2.43
N PHE A 273 -19.26 5.50 1.20
CA PHE A 273 -17.93 6.05 0.92
C PHE A 273 -17.87 7.57 0.97
N GLN A 274 -19.00 8.28 1.19
CA GLN A 274 -18.98 9.72 1.39
C GLN A 274 -17.93 10.13 2.44
N PRO A 275 -17.19 11.24 2.23
CA PRO A 275 -17.25 12.19 1.11
C PRO A 275 -16.30 11.85 -0.06
N VAL A 276 -15.82 10.61 -0.18
CA VAL A 276 -14.95 10.18 -1.28
C VAL A 276 -15.76 10.16 -2.59
N PRO A 277 -15.30 10.79 -3.67
CA PRO A 277 -15.97 10.77 -4.96
C PRO A 277 -16.17 9.36 -5.51
N ILE A 278 -17.35 9.12 -6.06
CA ILE A 278 -17.69 7.89 -6.77
C ILE A 278 -17.61 8.18 -8.27
N LEU A 279 -16.72 7.47 -8.93
CA LEU A 279 -16.62 7.42 -10.40
C LEU A 279 -17.31 6.15 -10.87
N THR A 280 -17.85 6.17 -12.07
CA THR A 280 -18.61 5.04 -12.62
C THR A 280 -18.12 4.66 -13.99
N ALA A 281 -18.16 3.35 -14.30
CA ALA A 281 -17.96 2.83 -15.65
C ALA A 281 -19.04 1.79 -15.93
N ARG A 282 -19.65 1.90 -17.12
CA ARG A 282 -20.66 0.93 -17.58
C ARG A 282 -20.03 -0.43 -17.90
N LEU A 283 -20.86 -1.45 -17.96
CA LEU A 283 -20.52 -2.70 -18.60
C LEU A 283 -20.56 -2.48 -20.11
N PHE A 284 -19.40 -2.48 -20.75
CA PHE A 284 -19.31 -2.33 -22.20
C PHE A 284 -19.81 -3.59 -22.92
N ASP A 285 -20.22 -3.43 -24.17
CA ASP A 285 -20.70 -4.51 -25.04
C ASP A 285 -19.56 -5.36 -25.63
N ARG A 286 -18.34 -5.03 -25.28
CA ARG A 286 -17.09 -5.66 -25.73
C ARG A 286 -16.02 -5.67 -24.65
N GLU A 287 -14.97 -6.46 -24.87
CA GLU A 287 -13.79 -6.43 -24.01
C GLU A 287 -13.01 -5.13 -24.24
N MET A 288 -12.62 -4.48 -23.15
CA MET A 288 -11.88 -3.19 -23.17
C MET A 288 -10.38 -3.46 -23.28
N VAL A 289 -9.93 -3.82 -24.48
CA VAL A 289 -8.58 -4.23 -24.83
C VAL A 289 -8.03 -3.33 -25.95
N GLY A 290 -6.78 -2.88 -25.79
CA GLY A 290 -6.12 -1.98 -26.73
C GLY A 290 -6.35 -0.50 -26.44
N LEU A 291 -5.49 0.35 -27.00
CA LEU A 291 -5.40 1.78 -26.66
C LEU A 291 -6.71 2.55 -26.89
N ASP A 292 -7.40 2.28 -28.00
CA ASP A 292 -8.61 3.03 -28.37
C ASP A 292 -9.76 2.76 -27.39
N LEU A 293 -9.97 1.50 -27.02
CA LEU A 293 -11.04 1.12 -26.09
C LEU A 293 -10.71 1.54 -24.65
N LEU A 294 -9.45 1.48 -24.28
CA LEU A 294 -9.00 2.01 -22.98
C LEU A 294 -9.16 3.54 -22.91
N ALA A 295 -8.99 4.25 -24.04
CA ALA A 295 -9.27 5.68 -24.11
C ALA A 295 -10.78 5.97 -23.92
N GLU A 296 -11.67 5.20 -24.60
CA GLU A 296 -13.11 5.29 -24.41
C GLU A 296 -13.52 5.09 -22.95
N MET A 297 -12.99 4.05 -22.31
CA MET A 297 -13.23 3.81 -20.89
C MET A 297 -12.70 4.93 -20.00
N GLY A 298 -11.52 5.46 -20.30
CA GLY A 298 -10.92 6.58 -19.56
C GLY A 298 -11.77 7.84 -19.66
N GLU A 299 -12.36 8.12 -20.83
CA GLU A 299 -13.27 9.24 -21.02
C GLU A 299 -14.56 9.06 -20.23
N GLU A 300 -15.14 7.87 -20.21
CA GLU A 300 -16.33 7.58 -19.42
C GLU A 300 -16.11 7.72 -17.92
N VAL A 301 -15.00 7.19 -17.40
CA VAL A 301 -14.69 7.24 -15.95
C VAL A 301 -14.42 8.66 -15.48
N TYR A 302 -13.69 9.47 -16.27
CA TYR A 302 -13.21 10.78 -15.81
C TYR A 302 -13.97 11.96 -16.42
N GLY A 303 -14.59 11.80 -17.59
CA GLY A 303 -15.24 12.90 -18.33
C GLY A 303 -14.27 14.07 -18.55
N GLU A 304 -14.64 15.25 -18.10
CA GLU A 304 -13.81 16.46 -18.19
C GLU A 304 -12.74 16.57 -17.08
N ARG A 305 -12.72 15.66 -16.11
CA ARG A 305 -11.77 15.72 -14.99
C ARG A 305 -10.37 15.29 -15.43
N ASP A 306 -9.36 15.97 -14.91
CA ASP A 306 -7.99 15.48 -15.01
C ASP A 306 -7.84 14.22 -14.12
N ALA A 307 -7.48 13.10 -14.75
CA ALA A 307 -7.30 11.85 -14.03
C ALA A 307 -6.13 11.91 -13.02
N THR A 308 -5.21 12.88 -13.16
CA THR A 308 -4.08 13.09 -12.24
C THR A 308 -4.45 13.87 -10.98
N ASP A 309 -5.61 14.51 -10.94
CA ASP A 309 -6.05 15.29 -9.79
C ASP A 309 -6.18 14.47 -8.51
N ILE A 310 -5.95 15.13 -7.37
CA ILE A 310 -6.34 14.59 -6.06
C ILE A 310 -7.84 14.85 -5.89
N LEU A 311 -8.64 13.81 -6.10
CA LEU A 311 -10.09 13.94 -6.12
C LEU A 311 -10.70 14.11 -4.73
N HIS A 312 -10.02 13.61 -3.69
CA HIS A 312 -10.41 13.78 -2.30
C HIS A 312 -9.19 14.01 -1.41
N ARG A 313 -9.29 15.01 -0.52
CA ARG A 313 -8.22 15.38 0.43
C ARG A 313 -8.67 15.08 1.84
N ASP A 314 -8.36 13.90 2.33
CA ASP A 314 -8.46 13.56 3.74
C ASP A 314 -7.11 13.03 4.23
N GLU A 315 -6.75 13.40 5.46
CA GLU A 315 -5.55 12.90 6.13
C GLU A 315 -5.94 11.72 7.02
N PRO A 316 -5.59 10.47 6.63
CA PRO A 316 -5.90 9.31 7.46
C PRO A 316 -5.30 9.42 8.87
N LEU A 317 -4.09 9.93 8.97
CA LEU A 317 -3.40 10.17 10.24
C LEU A 317 -2.98 11.63 10.35
N ARG A 318 -3.37 12.30 11.42
CA ARG A 318 -3.00 13.70 11.70
C ARG A 318 -2.65 13.91 13.17
N VAL A 319 -1.68 14.80 13.41
CA VAL A 319 -1.33 15.25 14.76
C VAL A 319 -1.54 16.76 14.82
N ARG A 320 -2.39 17.20 15.73
CA ARG A 320 -2.71 18.63 15.93
C ARG A 320 -2.39 19.06 17.36
N LYS A 321 -1.79 20.22 17.51
CA LYS A 321 -1.59 20.85 18.81
C LYS A 321 -2.89 21.55 19.25
N ARG A 322 -3.34 21.29 20.48
CA ARG A 322 -4.47 21.97 21.13
C ARG A 322 -4.03 22.55 22.48
N GLY A 323 -3.67 23.84 22.50
CA GLY A 323 -3.12 24.46 23.68
C GLY A 323 -1.82 23.81 24.13
N THR A 324 -1.80 23.21 25.35
CA THR A 324 -0.68 22.48 25.93
C THR A 324 -0.68 20.99 25.63
N SER A 325 -1.72 20.49 24.94
CA SER A 325 -1.89 19.09 24.58
C SER A 325 -1.75 18.88 23.07
N TYR A 326 -1.61 17.61 22.68
CA TYR A 326 -1.64 17.19 21.27
C TYR A 326 -2.73 16.14 21.08
N MET A 327 -3.40 16.22 19.94
CA MET A 327 -4.40 15.26 19.51
C MET A 327 -3.85 14.50 18.31
N LEU A 328 -3.64 13.20 18.46
CA LEU A 328 -3.42 12.28 17.35
C LEU A 328 -4.79 11.76 16.93
N SER A 329 -5.14 11.91 15.65
CA SER A 329 -6.40 11.48 15.07
C SER A 329 -6.12 10.52 13.92
N LEU A 330 -6.66 9.29 14.00
CA LEU A 330 -6.54 8.26 12.99
C LEU A 330 -7.93 7.93 12.45
N ARG A 331 -8.11 8.02 11.12
CA ARG A 331 -9.38 7.65 10.48
C ARG A 331 -9.49 6.15 10.35
N LEU A 332 -10.61 5.60 10.79
CA LEU A 332 -10.94 4.17 10.76
C LEU A 332 -12.39 3.99 10.30
N PRO A 333 -12.68 4.24 9.01
CA PRO A 333 -14.03 4.12 8.49
C PRO A 333 -14.52 2.67 8.60
N PHE A 334 -15.83 2.48 8.76
CA PHE A 334 -16.47 1.16 8.85
C PHE A 334 -16.02 0.29 10.02
N THR A 335 -15.48 0.89 11.08
CA THR A 335 -14.99 0.18 12.27
C THR A 335 -15.93 0.48 13.44
N GLU A 336 -16.25 -0.52 14.22
CA GLU A 336 -16.95 -0.35 15.48
C GLU A 336 -15.95 -0.12 16.61
N LYS A 337 -16.35 0.68 17.61
CA LYS A 337 -15.51 0.96 18.78
C LYS A 337 -15.01 -0.30 19.48
N ALA A 338 -15.84 -1.35 19.51
CA ALA A 338 -15.50 -2.62 20.14
C ALA A 338 -14.39 -3.40 19.43
N GLU A 339 -14.12 -3.09 18.16
CA GLU A 339 -13.06 -3.71 17.35
C GLU A 339 -11.70 -3.04 17.53
N ILE A 340 -11.65 -1.89 18.25
CA ILE A 340 -10.45 -1.06 18.36
C ILE A 340 -9.80 -1.31 19.72
N GLU A 341 -8.55 -1.75 19.67
CA GLU A 341 -7.68 -1.84 20.85
C GLU A 341 -6.51 -0.86 20.67
N VAL A 342 -6.24 -0.08 21.72
CA VAL A 342 -5.12 0.88 21.73
C VAL A 342 -4.30 0.66 22.98
N PHE A 343 -3.01 0.49 22.81
CA PHE A 343 -2.08 0.47 23.95
C PHE A 343 -0.76 1.13 23.57
N ARG A 344 -0.10 1.69 24.56
CA ARG A 344 1.20 2.33 24.40
C ARG A 344 2.28 1.54 25.11
N LYS A 345 3.43 1.38 24.46
CA LYS A 345 4.64 0.82 25.04
C LYS A 345 5.83 1.71 24.71
N ALA A 346 6.37 2.39 25.69
CA ALA A 346 7.45 3.37 25.56
C ALA A 346 7.11 4.47 24.51
N ASP A 347 7.84 4.53 23.42
CA ASP A 347 7.72 5.49 22.34
C ASP A 347 6.80 5.02 21.16
N GLU A 348 6.15 3.89 21.34
CA GLU A 348 5.29 3.30 20.33
C GLU A 348 3.82 3.25 20.77
N LEU A 349 2.93 3.53 19.83
CA LEU A 349 1.50 3.38 19.98
C LEU A 349 1.02 2.23 19.10
N PHE A 350 0.41 1.25 19.72
CA PHE A 350 -0.17 0.10 19.03
C PHE A 350 -1.66 0.31 18.85
N VAL A 351 -2.12 0.26 17.62
CA VAL A 351 -3.53 0.31 17.26
C VAL A 351 -3.89 -1.00 16.57
N ARG A 352 -4.87 -1.71 17.12
CA ARG A 352 -5.43 -2.92 16.54
C ARG A 352 -6.86 -2.65 16.10
N VAL A 353 -7.20 -3.13 14.91
CA VAL A 353 -8.54 -3.08 14.35
C VAL A 353 -8.85 -4.47 13.79
N GLY A 354 -9.71 -5.20 14.47
CA GLY A 354 -10.00 -6.59 14.13
C GLY A 354 -8.72 -7.46 14.14
N SER A 355 -8.37 -8.04 13.00
CA SER A 355 -7.16 -8.87 12.84
C SER A 355 -5.88 -8.06 12.55
N TYR A 356 -6.00 -6.76 12.25
CA TYR A 356 -4.86 -5.93 11.86
C TYR A 356 -4.32 -5.15 13.03
N LYS A 357 -2.99 -5.09 13.10
CA LYS A 357 -2.25 -4.35 14.10
C LYS A 357 -1.26 -3.42 13.41
N ARG A 358 -1.34 -2.14 13.74
CA ARG A 358 -0.35 -1.14 13.35
C ARG A 358 0.45 -0.70 14.55
N ASN A 359 1.75 -0.57 14.36
CA ASN A 359 2.68 0.04 15.30
C ASN A 359 3.05 1.44 14.79
N LEU A 360 2.75 2.47 15.58
CA LEU A 360 3.04 3.87 15.26
C LEU A 360 4.19 4.33 16.16
N VAL A 361 5.35 4.57 15.59
CA VAL A 361 6.43 5.25 16.30
C VAL A 361 6.01 6.70 16.53
N LEU A 362 5.89 7.09 17.79
CA LEU A 362 5.45 8.43 18.13
C LEU A 362 6.54 9.46 17.82
N PRO A 363 6.19 10.63 17.23
CA PRO A 363 7.12 11.75 17.10
C PRO A 363 7.72 12.13 18.47
N GLN A 364 8.96 12.59 18.51
CA GLN A 364 9.66 12.95 19.73
C GLN A 364 8.85 13.85 20.69
N THR A 365 8.02 14.72 20.12
CA THR A 365 7.14 15.60 20.90
C THR A 365 6.09 14.80 21.68
N LEU A 366 5.54 13.73 21.11
CA LEU A 366 4.53 12.88 21.74
C LEU A 366 5.16 11.83 22.67
N GLN A 367 6.39 11.41 22.42
CA GLN A 367 7.11 10.45 23.27
C GLN A 367 7.22 10.93 24.72
N ARG A 368 7.37 12.26 24.90
CA ARG A 368 7.52 12.93 26.21
C ARG A 368 6.20 13.23 26.91
N LEU A 369 5.08 12.88 26.32
CA LEU A 369 3.74 13.12 26.82
C LEU A 369 3.06 11.80 27.14
N GLU A 370 2.07 11.83 28.04
CA GLU A 370 1.26 10.68 28.37
C GLU A 370 -0.04 10.68 27.57
N VAL A 371 -0.55 9.49 27.30
CA VAL A 371 -1.92 9.32 26.81
C VAL A 371 -2.87 9.62 27.98
N LYS A 372 -3.70 10.64 27.83
CA LYS A 372 -4.69 11.02 28.83
C LYS A 372 -6.09 10.50 28.51
N GLU A 373 -6.37 10.32 27.25
CA GLU A 373 -7.70 9.91 26.78
C GLU A 373 -7.59 9.30 25.38
N ALA A 374 -8.36 8.27 25.14
CA ALA A 374 -8.60 7.74 23.81
C ALA A 374 -10.11 7.61 23.61
N SER A 375 -10.63 8.18 22.53
CA SER A 375 -12.02 8.18 22.16
C SER A 375 -12.19 7.83 20.68
N PHE A 376 -13.31 7.21 20.35
CA PHE A 376 -13.70 6.95 18.98
C PHE A 376 -14.96 7.74 18.68
N VAL A 377 -14.86 8.73 17.80
CA VAL A 377 -15.93 9.66 17.45
C VAL A 377 -16.12 9.63 15.94
N GLU A 378 -17.34 9.38 15.49
CA GLU A 378 -17.66 9.15 14.08
C GLU A 378 -16.84 7.99 13.50
N ASP A 379 -15.85 8.28 12.65
CA ASP A 379 -14.93 7.32 12.05
C ASP A 379 -13.46 7.56 12.45
N ARG A 380 -13.23 8.30 13.56
CA ARG A 380 -11.88 8.69 13.99
C ARG A 380 -11.56 8.23 15.41
N LEU A 381 -10.43 7.55 15.52
CA LEU A 381 -9.78 7.31 16.80
C LEU A 381 -8.98 8.57 17.18
N GLU A 382 -9.40 9.25 18.23
CA GLU A 382 -8.74 10.44 18.76
C GLU A 382 -8.02 10.10 20.05
N ILE A 383 -6.71 10.38 20.11
CA ILE A 383 -5.85 10.10 21.26
C ILE A 383 -5.22 11.40 21.73
N ARG A 384 -5.53 11.80 22.96
CA ARG A 384 -5.02 13.03 23.57
C ARG A 384 -3.75 12.76 24.38
N PHE A 385 -2.70 13.47 24.00
CA PHE A 385 -1.41 13.47 24.70
C PHE A 385 -1.21 14.78 25.45
N ALA A 386 -0.88 14.69 26.75
CA ALA A 386 -0.55 15.86 27.57
C ALA A 386 0.55 15.52 28.58
N ARG A 387 1.15 16.56 29.17
CA ARG A 387 2.10 16.37 30.25
C ARG A 387 1.41 15.80 31.48
N GLU A 388 2.17 15.08 32.29
CA GLU A 388 1.72 14.68 33.61
C GLU A 388 1.46 15.93 34.48
N ALA A 389 0.31 15.96 35.17
CA ALA A 389 -0.01 17.06 36.05
C ALA A 389 1.02 17.08 37.21
N GLY A 390 1.96 18.03 37.18
CA GLY A 390 2.98 18.17 38.22
C GLY A 390 4.42 18.27 37.72
N THR A 391 4.72 18.06 36.45
CA THR A 391 6.09 18.23 35.93
C THR A 391 6.32 19.68 35.48
N PRO A 392 7.17 20.48 36.14
CA PRO A 392 7.43 21.86 35.77
C PRO A 392 8.09 21.92 34.38
N ALA A 393 7.74 22.93 33.59
CA ALA A 393 8.39 23.21 32.31
C ALA A 393 9.89 23.44 32.58
N ARG A 394 10.77 22.58 32.02
CA ARG A 394 12.19 22.93 31.91
C ARG A 394 12.26 24.13 30.95
N THR A 395 12.34 25.32 31.50
CA THR A 395 12.76 26.53 30.80
C THR A 395 14.18 26.29 30.32
N GLY A 396 14.35 26.12 29.01
CA GLY A 396 15.67 26.11 28.39
C GLY A 396 16.24 27.52 28.56
N THR A 397 17.25 27.61 29.37
CA THR A 397 18.16 28.75 29.40
C THR A 397 19.20 28.53 28.32
N THR A 398 19.24 29.44 27.35
CA THR A 398 20.31 29.87 26.40
C THR A 398 21.44 28.87 26.14
#